data_a07a6d653398777a30014aace848ffcc
#
_entry.id   a07a6d653398777a30014aace848ffcc
#
_cell.length_a   1.000
_cell.length_b   1.000
_cell.length_c   1.000
_cell.angle_alpha   90.00
_cell.angle_beta   90.00
_cell.angle_gamma   90.00
#
_symmetry.space_group_name_H-M   'P 1'
#
loop_
_entity.id
_entity.type
_entity.pdbx_description
1 polymer ?
#
loop_
_entity_poly.entity_id
_entity_poly.type
_entity_poly.pdbx_seq_one_letter_code
_entity_poly.pdbx_strand_id
1 'polypeptide(L)'
;RKTAAFAPIVPFRINLLKGSNSTCMTDEQYMQQALKEAQKAFAKDEVPVGAVIVLNNQVIARAHNQVEMLNDSTAHAEVLALTSAYGFLGSKYLPDATLYVTLEPCLMCSGALFWSKIGRIVYGAPDEKNGYRRSCGHNNPFHPKTELTGGVLEADCARLMKDFFKSKR
;
A
#
# COMPACT_ATOMS: atom_id res chain seq x y z
N ARG A 1 -41.28 17.16 12.62
CA ARG A 1 -39.94 16.57 12.43
C ARG A 1 -39.89 16.00 11.03
N LYS A 2 -39.10 16.63 10.13
CA LYS A 2 -38.91 16.15 8.75
C LYS A 2 -37.81 15.12 8.77
N THR A 3 -38.13 13.85 8.50
CA THR A 3 -37.19 12.76 8.26
C THR A 3 -36.54 12.98 6.89
N ALA A 4 -35.24 13.25 6.87
CA ALA A 4 -34.47 13.26 5.63
C ALA A 4 -34.38 11.82 5.09
N ALA A 5 -34.97 11.57 3.95
CA ALA A 5 -34.86 10.32 3.24
C ALA A 5 -33.44 10.23 2.63
N PHE A 6 -32.64 9.26 3.06
CA PHE A 6 -31.39 8.92 2.43
C PHE A 6 -31.68 8.32 1.04
N ALA A 7 -31.13 8.93 0.01
CA ALA A 7 -31.16 8.35 -1.34
C ALA A 7 -30.40 7.00 -1.36
N PRO A 8 -30.92 5.96 -2.03
CA PRO A 8 -30.23 4.69 -2.09
C PRO A 8 -28.92 4.84 -2.86
N ILE A 9 -27.83 4.35 -2.29
CA ILE A 9 -26.53 4.24 -2.94
C ILE A 9 -26.69 3.24 -4.06
N VAL A 10 -26.67 3.74 -5.31
CA VAL A 10 -26.68 2.89 -6.51
C VAL A 10 -25.36 2.12 -6.54
N PRO A 11 -25.37 0.78 -6.53
CA PRO A 11 -24.14 0.02 -6.67
C PRO A 11 -23.54 0.29 -8.05
N PHE A 12 -22.31 0.79 -8.07
CA PHE A 12 -21.56 0.99 -9.31
C PHE A 12 -21.28 -0.39 -9.92
N ARG A 13 -22.09 -0.77 -10.91
CA ARG A 13 -21.86 -1.97 -11.71
C ARG A 13 -20.64 -1.71 -12.60
N ILE A 14 -19.52 -2.34 -12.26
CA ILE A 14 -18.38 -2.43 -13.17
C ILE A 14 -18.83 -3.31 -14.33
N ASN A 15 -19.08 -2.71 -15.49
CA ASN A 15 -19.20 -3.45 -16.74
C ASN A 15 -17.84 -4.06 -17.06
N LEU A 16 -17.69 -5.34 -16.79
CA LEU A 16 -16.58 -6.14 -17.28
C LEU A 16 -16.66 -6.21 -18.80
N LEU A 17 -16.10 -5.23 -19.49
CA LEU A 17 -15.77 -5.35 -20.90
C LEU A 17 -14.69 -6.42 -21.01
N LYS A 18 -15.11 -7.64 -21.31
CA LYS A 18 -14.24 -8.69 -21.84
C LYS A 18 -13.74 -8.20 -23.20
N GLY A 19 -12.49 -7.79 -23.25
CA GLY A 19 -11.89 -7.44 -24.53
C GLY A 19 -10.52 -6.84 -24.40
N SER A 20 -9.55 -7.63 -24.73
CA SER A 20 -8.15 -7.39 -25.11
C SER A 20 -7.13 -8.07 -24.21
N ASN A 21 -6.18 -8.76 -24.83
CA ASN A 21 -4.96 -9.33 -24.22
C ASN A 21 -4.17 -8.26 -23.45
N SER A 22 -4.59 -7.91 -22.23
CA SER A 22 -3.73 -7.18 -21.32
C SER A 22 -2.80 -8.20 -20.69
N THR A 23 -1.57 -8.24 -21.10
CA THR A 23 -0.50 -8.96 -20.44
C THR A 23 -0.56 -8.62 -18.96
N CYS A 24 -0.84 -9.60 -18.09
CA CYS A 24 -0.87 -9.39 -16.63
C CYS A 24 0.49 -8.85 -16.22
N MET A 25 0.51 -7.71 -15.52
CA MET A 25 1.76 -7.13 -15.03
C MET A 25 2.36 -8.04 -13.96
N THR A 26 3.69 -8.12 -13.93
CA THR A 26 4.42 -8.88 -12.91
C THR A 26 4.51 -8.10 -11.59
N ASP A 27 4.90 -8.79 -10.51
CA ASP A 27 5.14 -8.16 -9.20
C ASP A 27 6.18 -7.04 -9.30
N GLU A 28 7.25 -7.24 -10.10
CA GLU A 28 8.28 -6.22 -10.31
C GLU A 28 7.72 -4.98 -10.99
N GLN A 29 6.83 -5.15 -11.96
CA GLN A 29 6.22 -4.02 -12.66
C GLN A 29 5.30 -3.20 -11.74
N TYR A 30 4.55 -3.85 -10.84
CA TYR A 30 3.78 -3.15 -9.83
C TYR A 30 4.67 -2.51 -8.76
N MET A 31 5.74 -3.18 -8.34
CA MET A 31 6.73 -2.61 -7.42
C MET A 31 7.44 -1.39 -8.01
N GLN A 32 7.72 -1.38 -9.32
CA GLN A 32 8.22 -0.19 -9.99
C GLN A 32 7.25 0.99 -9.90
N GLN A 33 5.94 0.75 -9.90
CA GLN A 33 4.96 1.81 -9.68
C GLN A 33 4.98 2.31 -8.23
N ALA A 34 5.14 1.42 -7.24
CA ALA A 34 5.34 1.82 -5.86
C ALA A 34 6.64 2.62 -5.68
N LEU A 35 7.74 2.25 -6.36
CA LEU A 35 8.99 3.01 -6.38
C LEU A 35 8.81 4.43 -6.94
N LYS A 36 7.99 4.62 -7.98
CA LYS A 36 7.66 5.97 -8.48
C LYS A 36 6.94 6.82 -7.43
N GLU A 37 6.09 6.22 -6.62
CA GLU A 37 5.46 6.93 -5.49
C GLU A 37 6.51 7.25 -4.41
N ALA A 38 7.42 6.32 -4.08
CA ALA A 38 8.51 6.57 -3.13
C ALA A 38 9.43 7.71 -3.60
N GLN A 39 9.69 7.83 -4.90
CA GLN A 39 10.45 8.95 -5.47
C GLN A 39 9.74 10.30 -5.28
N LYS A 40 8.40 10.32 -5.31
CA LYS A 40 7.63 11.54 -5.00
C LYS A 40 7.78 11.94 -3.53
N ALA A 41 7.79 10.97 -2.61
CA ALA A 41 8.09 11.23 -1.20
C ALA A 41 9.49 11.83 -1.05
N PHE A 42 10.50 11.21 -1.66
CA PHE A 42 11.89 11.70 -1.66
C PHE A 42 11.98 13.16 -2.11
N ALA A 43 11.34 13.49 -3.24
CA ALA A 43 11.35 14.84 -3.80
C ALA A 43 10.67 15.90 -2.91
N LYS A 44 9.83 15.45 -1.96
CA LYS A 44 9.14 16.29 -0.98
C LYS A 44 9.77 16.26 0.41
N ASP A 45 10.97 15.71 0.51
CA ASP A 45 11.71 15.58 1.77
C ASP A 45 11.06 14.65 2.80
N GLU A 46 10.20 13.76 2.34
CA GLU A 46 9.56 12.69 3.11
C GLU A 46 10.36 11.40 3.04
N VAL A 47 10.27 10.55 4.06
CA VAL A 47 10.87 9.20 4.01
C VAL A 47 10.34 8.48 2.77
N PRO A 48 11.21 7.98 1.86
CA PRO A 48 10.83 7.53 0.54
C PRO A 48 10.16 6.14 0.56
N VAL A 49 8.95 6.08 1.08
CA VAL A 49 8.09 4.92 1.02
C VAL A 49 6.93 5.20 0.08
N GLY A 50 6.69 4.28 -0.85
CA GLY A 50 5.59 4.35 -1.79
C GLY A 50 4.79 3.04 -1.80
N ALA A 51 3.50 3.17 -2.03
CA ALA A 51 2.57 2.05 -2.05
C ALA A 51 1.58 2.14 -3.21
N VAL A 52 1.22 1.01 -3.79
CA VAL A 52 0.09 0.88 -4.72
C VAL A 52 -0.78 -0.31 -4.31
N ILE A 53 -2.09 -0.18 -4.48
CA ILE A 53 -3.04 -1.28 -4.29
C ILE A 53 -3.61 -1.67 -5.66
N VAL A 54 -3.58 -2.97 -5.93
CA VAL A 54 -3.99 -3.58 -7.20
C VAL A 54 -5.18 -4.49 -6.96
N LEU A 55 -6.19 -4.36 -7.78
CA LEU A 55 -7.35 -5.25 -7.84
C LEU A 55 -7.66 -5.57 -9.31
N ASN A 56 -7.85 -6.85 -9.64
CA ASN A 56 -8.16 -7.29 -11.01
C ASN A 56 -7.16 -6.72 -12.04
N ASN A 57 -5.86 -6.79 -11.78
CA ASN A 57 -4.78 -6.26 -12.61
C ASN A 57 -4.82 -4.73 -12.84
N GLN A 58 -5.60 -4.00 -12.06
CA GLN A 58 -5.68 -2.53 -12.13
C GLN A 58 -5.19 -1.90 -10.82
N VAL A 59 -4.38 -0.86 -10.93
CA VAL A 59 -3.99 -0.06 -9.77
C VAL A 59 -5.17 0.83 -9.39
N ILE A 60 -5.76 0.56 -8.23
CA ILE A 60 -6.93 1.28 -7.69
C ILE A 60 -6.56 2.36 -6.68
N ALA A 61 -5.36 2.30 -6.09
CA ALA A 61 -4.86 3.32 -5.18
C ALA A 61 -3.34 3.47 -5.32
N ARG A 62 -2.87 4.70 -5.10
CA ARG A 62 -1.45 5.08 -5.08
C ARG A 62 -1.22 6.03 -3.92
N ALA A 63 -0.16 5.83 -3.17
CA ALA A 63 0.20 6.75 -2.09
C ALA A 63 1.71 6.73 -1.84
N HIS A 64 2.20 7.76 -1.20
CA HIS A 64 3.55 7.84 -0.66
C HIS A 64 3.50 8.44 0.74
N ASN A 65 4.57 8.29 1.48
CA ASN A 65 4.67 8.85 2.83
C ASN A 65 4.46 10.36 2.82
N GLN A 66 3.67 10.87 3.77
CA GLN A 66 3.31 12.30 3.89
C GLN A 66 3.27 12.74 5.37
N VAL A 67 4.09 12.14 6.21
CA VAL A 67 4.13 12.40 7.65
C VAL A 67 4.43 13.86 7.96
N GLU A 68 5.47 14.41 7.33
CA GLU A 68 5.87 15.80 7.53
C GLU A 68 4.87 16.77 6.90
N MET A 69 4.43 16.50 5.67
CA MET A 69 3.52 17.37 4.93
C MET A 69 2.15 17.51 5.62
N LEU A 70 1.63 16.42 6.20
CA LEU A 70 0.33 16.40 6.87
C LEU A 70 0.44 16.67 8.38
N ASN A 71 1.67 16.73 8.92
CA ASN A 71 1.94 16.75 10.36
C ASN A 71 1.17 15.64 11.11
N ASP A 72 1.18 14.44 10.51
CA ASP A 72 0.46 13.26 10.98
C ASP A 72 1.39 12.04 11.00
N SER A 73 1.73 11.55 12.18
CA SER A 73 2.61 10.39 12.35
C SER A 73 2.05 9.09 11.79
N THR A 74 0.78 9.05 11.43
CA THR A 74 0.12 7.88 10.83
C THR A 74 0.02 7.95 9.30
N ALA A 75 0.43 9.05 8.68
CA ALA A 75 0.35 9.28 7.24
C ALA A 75 1.40 8.49 6.43
N HIS A 76 1.55 7.21 6.77
CA HIS A 76 2.40 6.27 6.03
C HIS A 76 1.76 5.88 4.69
N ALA A 77 2.59 5.53 3.72
CA ALA A 77 2.15 5.18 2.37
C ALA A 77 1.07 4.10 2.37
N GLU A 78 1.20 3.07 3.21
CA GLU A 78 0.26 1.95 3.31
C GLU A 78 -1.11 2.42 3.83
N VAL A 79 -1.13 3.23 4.89
CA VAL A 79 -2.38 3.74 5.49
C VAL A 79 -3.11 4.64 4.49
N LEU A 80 -2.38 5.54 3.82
CA LEU A 80 -2.95 6.41 2.80
C LEU A 80 -3.47 5.64 1.58
N ALA A 81 -2.75 4.59 1.15
CA ALA A 81 -3.19 3.72 0.06
C ALA A 81 -4.47 2.95 0.43
N LEU A 82 -4.54 2.40 1.66
CA LEU A 82 -5.74 1.73 2.16
C LEU A 82 -6.94 2.67 2.18
N THR A 83 -6.77 3.88 2.74
CA THR A 83 -7.84 4.89 2.80
C THR A 83 -8.37 5.24 1.41
N SER A 84 -7.46 5.43 0.44
CA SER A 84 -7.81 5.68 -0.95
C SER A 84 -8.57 4.51 -1.58
N ALA A 85 -8.12 3.27 -1.35
CA ALA A 85 -8.77 2.07 -1.88
C ALA A 85 -10.17 1.85 -1.30
N TYR A 86 -10.37 2.10 0.00
CA TYR A 86 -11.70 2.04 0.63
C TYR A 86 -12.67 3.04 0.00
N GLY A 87 -12.21 4.27 -0.23
CA GLY A 87 -13.01 5.29 -0.90
C GLY A 87 -13.39 4.91 -2.34
N PHE A 88 -12.42 4.35 -3.09
CA PHE A 88 -12.64 3.91 -4.46
C PHE A 88 -13.64 2.76 -4.57
N LEU A 89 -13.55 1.77 -3.69
CA LEU A 89 -14.38 0.56 -3.74
C LEU A 89 -15.69 0.68 -2.96
N GLY A 90 -15.83 1.67 -2.07
CA GLY A 90 -16.94 1.72 -1.12
C GLY A 90 -16.97 0.52 -0.17
N SER A 91 -15.82 -0.11 0.08
CA SER A 91 -15.68 -1.31 0.89
C SER A 91 -14.60 -1.13 1.95
N LYS A 92 -14.83 -1.61 3.16
CA LYS A 92 -13.87 -1.61 4.27
C LYS A 92 -12.93 -2.84 4.28
N TYR A 93 -13.13 -3.79 3.38
CA TYR A 93 -12.32 -5.00 3.26
C TYR A 93 -11.81 -5.17 1.84
N LEU A 94 -10.59 -5.70 1.70
CA LEU A 94 -9.85 -5.82 0.44
C LEU A 94 -9.35 -7.25 0.19
N PRO A 95 -10.19 -8.31 0.34
CA PRO A 95 -9.72 -9.70 0.31
C PRO A 95 -9.12 -10.13 -1.03
N ASP A 96 -9.49 -9.47 -2.13
CA ASP A 96 -9.03 -9.81 -3.48
C ASP A 96 -7.95 -8.82 -3.99
N ALA A 97 -7.53 -7.88 -3.15
CA ALA A 97 -6.53 -6.88 -3.53
C ALA A 97 -5.11 -7.27 -3.08
N THR A 98 -4.12 -6.76 -3.80
CA THR A 98 -2.70 -6.86 -3.46
C THR A 98 -2.14 -5.47 -3.18
N LEU A 99 -1.47 -5.30 -2.03
CA LEU A 99 -0.63 -4.15 -1.73
C LEU A 99 0.79 -4.42 -2.23
N TYR A 100 1.37 -3.48 -2.94
CA TYR A 100 2.81 -3.39 -3.21
C TYR A 100 3.36 -2.18 -2.47
N VAL A 101 4.37 -2.37 -1.64
CA VAL A 101 5.01 -1.31 -0.84
C VAL A 101 6.52 -1.45 -0.88
N THR A 102 7.23 -0.34 -1.01
CA THR A 102 8.69 -0.37 -1.22
C THR A 102 9.50 -0.79 0.01
N LEU A 103 8.92 -0.70 1.20
CA LEU A 103 9.55 -1.05 2.48
C LEU A 103 8.68 -2.02 3.26
N GLU A 104 9.30 -2.90 4.06
CA GLU A 104 8.59 -3.77 5.00
C GLU A 104 7.66 -2.95 5.91
N PRO A 105 6.35 -3.27 5.99
CA PRO A 105 5.41 -2.54 6.81
C PRO A 105 5.82 -2.50 8.29
N CYS A 106 5.67 -1.35 8.95
CA CYS A 106 5.85 -1.23 10.39
C CYS A 106 4.67 -1.85 11.16
N LEU A 107 4.77 -1.93 12.49
CA LEU A 107 3.72 -2.52 13.34
C LEU A 107 2.36 -1.83 13.16
N MET A 108 2.34 -0.50 13.08
CA MET A 108 1.10 0.27 12.88
C MET A 108 0.43 -0.08 11.54
N CYS A 109 1.20 -0.08 10.45
CA CYS A 109 0.70 -0.43 9.12
C CYS A 109 0.27 -1.89 9.05
N SER A 110 0.98 -2.79 9.72
CA SER A 110 0.61 -4.21 9.82
C SER A 110 -0.75 -4.39 10.49
N GLY A 111 -1.03 -3.63 11.55
CA GLY A 111 -2.35 -3.60 12.18
C GLY A 111 -3.45 -3.11 11.24
N ALA A 112 -3.21 -2.03 10.49
CA ALA A 112 -4.15 -1.54 9.48
C ALA A 112 -4.41 -2.57 8.37
N LEU A 113 -3.35 -3.23 7.88
CA LEU A 113 -3.41 -4.29 6.88
C LEU A 113 -4.15 -5.54 7.40
N PHE A 114 -3.98 -5.90 8.68
CA PHE A 114 -4.75 -6.97 9.32
C PHE A 114 -6.26 -6.69 9.26
N TRP A 115 -6.67 -5.49 9.68
CA TRP A 115 -8.08 -5.11 9.71
C TRP A 115 -8.70 -4.91 8.33
N SER A 116 -7.90 -4.54 7.33
CA SER A 116 -8.34 -4.47 5.93
C SER A 116 -8.67 -5.83 5.32
N LYS A 117 -8.17 -6.91 5.92
CA LYS A 117 -8.25 -8.29 5.40
C LYS A 117 -7.70 -8.40 3.97
N ILE A 118 -6.68 -7.60 3.66
CA ILE A 118 -6.10 -7.59 2.31
C ILE A 118 -5.61 -8.99 1.92
N GLY A 119 -5.85 -9.38 0.67
CA GLY A 119 -5.54 -10.74 0.20
C GLY A 119 -4.04 -11.01 0.10
N ARG A 120 -3.25 -10.03 -0.35
CA ARG A 120 -1.82 -10.21 -0.54
C ARG A 120 -1.03 -8.93 -0.24
N ILE A 121 0.15 -9.08 0.34
CA ILE A 121 1.12 -8.02 0.60
C ILE A 121 2.43 -8.40 -0.04
N VAL A 122 2.96 -7.49 -0.88
CA VAL A 122 4.27 -7.61 -1.53
C VAL A 122 5.12 -6.42 -1.10
N TYR A 123 6.26 -6.66 -0.47
CA TYR A 123 7.15 -5.58 -0.08
C TYR A 123 8.55 -5.72 -0.72
N GLY A 124 9.22 -4.57 -0.89
CA GLY A 124 10.55 -4.50 -1.46
C GLY A 124 11.63 -4.80 -0.43
N ALA A 125 12.20 -3.76 0.17
CA ALA A 125 13.28 -3.88 1.13
C ALA A 125 12.80 -4.26 2.53
N PRO A 126 13.56 -5.06 3.29
CA PRO A 126 13.32 -5.26 4.72
C PRO A 126 13.61 -3.97 5.51
N ASP A 127 12.91 -3.79 6.62
CA ASP A 127 13.21 -2.74 7.61
C ASP A 127 13.66 -3.36 8.94
N GLU A 128 14.97 -3.44 9.12
CA GLU A 128 15.56 -4.02 10.33
C GLU A 128 15.27 -3.21 11.61
N LYS A 129 14.89 -1.93 11.46
CA LYS A 129 14.68 -1.03 12.60
C LYS A 129 13.22 -1.00 13.04
N ASN A 130 12.29 -0.84 12.11
CA ASN A 130 10.88 -0.57 12.38
C ASN A 130 9.92 -1.56 11.73
N GLY A 131 10.41 -2.50 10.91
CA GLY A 131 9.60 -3.52 10.25
C GLY A 131 8.87 -4.42 11.24
N TYR A 132 7.75 -4.98 10.82
CA TYR A 132 6.93 -5.83 11.68
C TYR A 132 7.70 -7.01 12.26
N ARG A 133 8.67 -7.58 11.55
CA ARG A 133 9.47 -8.71 12.02
C ARG A 133 10.24 -8.41 13.29
N ARG A 134 10.72 -7.17 13.44
CA ARG A 134 11.38 -6.74 14.68
C ARG A 134 10.43 -6.72 15.87
N SER A 135 9.20 -6.23 15.67
CA SER A 135 8.22 -6.06 16.75
C SER A 135 7.47 -7.35 17.08
N CYS A 136 7.19 -8.17 16.07
CA CYS A 136 6.38 -9.39 16.20
C CYS A 136 7.22 -10.67 16.29
N GLY A 137 8.53 -10.61 16.03
CA GLY A 137 9.40 -11.78 15.99
C GLY A 137 8.93 -12.77 14.91
N HIS A 138 8.64 -14.00 15.32
CA HIS A 138 8.14 -15.05 14.43
C HIS A 138 6.61 -15.02 14.25
N ASN A 139 5.88 -14.16 14.97
CA ASN A 139 4.43 -14.06 14.85
C ASN A 139 4.04 -13.30 13.58
N ASN A 140 3.08 -13.82 12.85
CA ASN A 140 2.51 -13.13 11.70
C ASN A 140 1.46 -12.11 12.17
N PRO A 141 1.68 -10.79 11.96
CA PRO A 141 0.74 -9.75 12.39
C PRO A 141 -0.43 -9.55 11.42
N PHE A 142 -0.43 -10.23 10.27
CA PHE A 142 -1.44 -10.06 9.24
C PHE A 142 -2.61 -11.04 9.41
N HIS A 143 -3.69 -10.78 8.69
CA HIS A 143 -4.84 -11.67 8.70
C HIS A 143 -4.43 -13.09 8.21
N PRO A 144 -4.92 -14.18 8.82
CA PRO A 144 -4.48 -15.55 8.50
C PRO A 144 -4.57 -15.96 7.03
N LYS A 145 -5.43 -15.29 6.25
CA LYS A 145 -5.61 -15.53 4.81
C LYS A 145 -4.75 -14.62 3.92
N THR A 146 -4.01 -13.68 4.51
CA THR A 146 -3.15 -12.77 3.75
C THR A 146 -1.88 -13.48 3.32
N GLU A 147 -1.61 -13.49 2.02
CA GLU A 147 -0.34 -13.96 1.46
C GLU A 147 0.72 -12.88 1.59
N LEU A 148 1.97 -13.28 1.88
CA LEU A 148 3.08 -12.37 2.08
C LEU A 148 4.26 -12.74 1.19
N THR A 149 4.77 -11.77 0.44
CA THR A 149 5.97 -11.89 -0.40
C THR A 149 6.89 -10.72 -0.11
N GLY A 150 8.16 -10.98 0.19
CA GLY A 150 9.17 -9.94 0.40
C GLY A 150 10.30 -10.05 -0.62
N GLY A 151 11.10 -8.97 -0.75
CA GLY A 151 12.31 -8.95 -1.56
C GLY A 151 12.10 -8.60 -3.04
N VAL A 152 10.93 -8.14 -3.42
CA VAL A 152 10.67 -7.73 -4.82
C VAL A 152 11.31 -6.38 -5.10
N LEU A 153 12.29 -6.33 -6.01
CA LEU A 153 13.15 -5.17 -6.29
C LEU A 153 13.84 -4.63 -5.01
N GLU A 154 14.24 -5.51 -4.12
CA GLU A 154 14.81 -5.18 -2.81
C GLU A 154 15.98 -4.19 -2.92
N ALA A 155 16.92 -4.44 -3.85
CA ALA A 155 18.10 -3.60 -4.02
C ALA A 155 17.74 -2.15 -4.40
N ASP A 156 16.75 -1.96 -5.28
CA ASP A 156 16.31 -0.63 -5.71
C ASP A 156 15.57 0.09 -4.58
N CYS A 157 14.72 -0.60 -3.86
CA CYS A 157 14.00 -0.06 -2.71
C CYS A 157 14.97 0.34 -1.58
N ALA A 158 15.93 -0.54 -1.25
CA ALA A 158 16.93 -0.27 -0.21
C ALA A 158 17.86 0.89 -0.61
N ARG A 159 18.23 1.00 -1.89
CA ARG A 159 19.07 2.09 -2.41
C ARG A 159 18.38 3.43 -2.19
N LEU A 160 17.11 3.57 -2.56
CA LEU A 160 16.37 4.82 -2.43
C LEU A 160 16.31 5.28 -0.95
N MET A 161 16.09 4.35 -0.02
CA MET A 161 16.13 4.62 1.42
C MET A 161 17.53 5.10 1.88
N LYS A 162 18.59 4.40 1.46
CA LYS A 162 19.97 4.76 1.81
C LYS A 162 20.35 6.16 1.29
N ASP A 163 19.99 6.48 0.05
CA ASP A 163 20.27 7.76 -0.58
C ASP A 163 19.56 8.90 0.16
N PHE A 164 18.34 8.71 0.57
CA PHE A 164 17.60 9.68 1.39
C PHE A 164 18.30 9.99 2.71
N PHE A 165 18.62 8.97 3.50
CA PHE A 165 19.28 9.20 4.79
C PHE A 165 20.72 9.69 4.67
N LYS A 166 21.39 9.40 3.56
CA LYS A 166 22.70 9.97 3.27
C LYS A 166 22.61 11.47 2.99
N SER A 167 21.57 11.92 2.30
CA SER A 167 21.34 13.35 2.01
C SER A 167 20.99 14.19 3.24
N LYS A 168 20.61 13.53 4.36
CA LYS A 168 20.24 14.19 5.64
C LYS A 168 21.40 14.30 6.63
N ARG A 169 22.59 13.79 6.29
CA ARG A 169 23.79 13.85 7.14
C ARG A 169 24.72 14.94 6.65
#